data_469a5fe8fe1b1a3c3f00bc3c33984f6e
#
_entry.id   469a5fe8fe1b1a3c3f00bc3c33984f6e
#
_cell.length_a   1.000
_cell.length_b   1.000
_cell.length_c   1.000
_cell.angle_alpha   90.00
_cell.angle_beta   90.00
_cell.angle_gamma   90.00
#
_symmetry.space_group_name_H-M   'P 1'
#
loop_
_entity.id
_entity.type
_entity.pdbx_description
1 polymer ?
#
loop_
_entity_poly.entity_id
_entity_poly.type
_entity_poly.pdbx_seq_one_letter_code
_entity_poly.pdbx_strand_id
1 'polypeptide(L)'
;MKINLSLQQDFQANELPLKRGQIKKQIETTLRHVGFNTDCEIGIACVDLAESHELNLQYREKDKPTNVLSFPSDIPEEVLSLLDAEPLGDLVICTPVVLQEAAEQQKTPTDHFTHLLVHGILHLLGYDHETTEADAEEMEALEIEILKKLGVANPYQADEI
;
A
#
# COMPACT_ATOMS: atom_id res chain seq x y z
N MET A 1 -0.47 20.14 0.88
CA MET A 1 -0.13 18.89 1.61
C MET A 1 1.28 18.46 1.25
N LYS A 2 2.10 18.27 2.25
CA LYS A 2 3.47 17.79 2.09
C LYS A 2 3.57 16.35 2.56
N ILE A 3 4.15 15.48 1.72
CA ILE A 3 4.32 14.07 2.03
C ILE A 3 5.81 13.78 2.21
N ASN A 4 6.19 13.37 3.42
CA ASN A 4 7.55 12.94 3.72
C ASN A 4 7.60 11.42 3.53
N LEU A 5 8.17 10.98 2.43
CA LEU A 5 8.28 9.57 2.08
C LEU A 5 9.67 9.04 2.41
N SER A 6 9.70 7.98 3.24
CA SER A 6 10.90 7.17 3.47
C SER A 6 10.77 5.91 2.66
N LEU A 7 11.63 5.74 1.67
CA LEU A 7 11.61 4.57 0.78
C LEU A 7 12.89 3.78 0.96
N GLN A 8 12.75 2.50 1.32
CA GLN A 8 13.87 1.63 1.60
C GLN A 8 13.75 0.33 0.81
N GLN A 9 14.87 -0.11 0.25
CA GLN A 9 14.94 -1.40 -0.44
C GLN A 9 16.01 -2.24 0.23
N ASP A 10 15.60 -3.31 0.90
CA ASP A 10 16.46 -4.11 1.75
C ASP A 10 17.15 -5.28 1.06
N PHE A 11 17.06 -5.37 -0.28
CA PHE A 11 17.72 -6.43 -1.03
C PHE A 11 18.20 -5.89 -2.38
N GLN A 12 19.23 -6.53 -2.94
CA GLN A 12 19.87 -6.03 -4.15
C GLN A 12 19.23 -6.55 -5.44
N ALA A 13 18.14 -7.25 -5.36
CA ALA A 13 17.74 -8.13 -6.44
C ALA A 13 16.99 -7.48 -7.59
N ASN A 14 16.29 -6.37 -7.44
CA ASN A 14 15.50 -5.84 -8.55
C ASN A 14 15.19 -4.37 -8.37
N GLU A 15 15.15 -3.65 -9.47
CA GLU A 15 14.65 -2.29 -9.46
C GLU A 15 13.14 -2.31 -9.12
N LEU A 16 12.71 -1.31 -8.38
CA LEU A 16 11.30 -1.14 -8.11
C LEU A 16 10.55 -0.86 -9.41
N PRO A 17 9.32 -1.37 -9.57
CA PRO A 17 8.51 -1.08 -10.75
C PRO A 17 8.21 0.41 -10.95
N LEU A 18 8.32 1.19 -9.89
CA LEU A 18 8.03 2.62 -9.90
C LEU A 18 9.18 3.42 -9.29
N LYS A 19 9.38 4.62 -9.80
CA LYS A 19 10.35 5.57 -9.24
C LYS A 19 9.73 6.28 -8.04
N ARG A 20 10.61 6.82 -7.17
CA ARG A 20 10.19 7.54 -5.96
C ARG A 20 9.14 8.63 -6.24
N GLY A 21 9.35 9.45 -7.27
CA GLY A 21 8.41 10.52 -7.62
C GLY A 21 7.04 9.98 -8.03
N GLN A 22 7.00 8.86 -8.72
CA GLN A 22 5.75 8.21 -9.11
C GLN A 22 5.02 7.66 -7.89
N ILE A 23 5.74 7.01 -6.98
CA ILE A 23 5.18 6.48 -5.74
C ILE A 23 4.57 7.62 -4.92
N LYS A 24 5.30 8.72 -4.77
CA LYS A 24 4.85 9.87 -4.02
C LYS A 24 3.58 10.47 -4.62
N LYS A 25 3.51 10.58 -5.94
CA LYS A 25 2.32 11.08 -6.64
C LYS A 25 1.12 10.17 -6.43
N GLN A 26 1.33 8.85 -6.44
CA GLN A 26 0.25 7.89 -6.20
C GLN A 26 -0.26 7.98 -4.76
N ILE A 27 0.63 8.18 -3.80
CA ILE A 27 0.25 8.41 -2.41
C ILE A 27 -0.61 9.66 -2.32
N GLU A 28 -0.17 10.75 -2.92
CA GLU A 28 -0.90 12.01 -2.90
C GLU A 28 -2.30 11.86 -3.53
N THR A 29 -2.41 11.19 -4.66
CA THR A 29 -3.69 10.96 -5.34
C THR A 29 -4.64 10.18 -4.43
N THR A 30 -4.14 9.14 -3.77
CA THR A 30 -4.93 8.33 -2.85
C THR A 30 -5.44 9.15 -1.67
N LEU A 31 -4.55 9.90 -1.03
CA LEU A 31 -4.90 10.71 0.12
C LEU A 31 -5.92 11.80 -0.23
N ARG A 32 -5.72 12.49 -1.34
CA ARG A 32 -6.64 13.54 -1.78
C ARG A 32 -8.02 12.99 -2.12
N HIS A 33 -8.07 11.80 -2.69
CA HIS A 33 -9.34 11.17 -3.06
C HIS A 33 -10.25 10.94 -1.84
N VAL A 34 -9.64 10.57 -0.71
CA VAL A 34 -10.39 10.30 0.53
C VAL A 34 -10.51 11.54 1.44
N GLY A 35 -10.10 12.70 0.95
CA GLY A 35 -10.24 13.96 1.70
C GLY A 35 -9.15 14.23 2.72
N PHE A 36 -8.06 13.46 2.70
CA PHE A 36 -6.91 13.69 3.58
C PHE A 36 -6.02 14.78 2.97
N ASN A 37 -5.80 15.87 3.69
CA ASN A 37 -5.04 17.01 3.16
C ASN A 37 -4.03 17.59 4.14
N THR A 38 -3.68 16.83 5.16
CA THR A 38 -2.71 17.23 6.18
C THR A 38 -1.31 16.79 5.78
N ASP A 39 -0.28 17.56 6.16
CA ASP A 39 1.11 17.13 5.99
C ASP A 39 1.31 15.80 6.72
N CYS A 40 1.99 14.85 6.10
CA CYS A 40 2.10 13.50 6.65
C CYS A 40 3.45 12.84 6.37
N GLU A 41 3.71 11.77 7.10
CA GLU A 41 4.89 10.93 6.92
C GLU A 41 4.45 9.50 6.65
N ILE A 42 5.10 8.83 5.72
CA ILE A 42 4.85 7.43 5.40
C ILE A 42 6.17 6.74 5.07
N GLY A 43 6.33 5.51 5.57
CA GLY A 43 7.47 4.67 5.25
C GLY A 43 7.05 3.52 4.34
N ILE A 44 7.89 3.19 3.37
CA ILE A 44 7.70 2.03 2.50
C ILE A 44 9.02 1.27 2.46
N ALA A 45 8.99 0.01 2.86
CA ALA A 45 10.13 -0.89 2.76
C ALA A 45 9.81 -1.99 1.76
N CYS A 46 10.70 -2.18 0.78
CA CYS A 46 10.59 -3.27 -0.18
C CYS A 46 11.56 -4.35 0.24
N VAL A 47 11.05 -5.56 0.47
CA VAL A 47 11.77 -6.65 1.11
C VAL A 47 11.76 -7.90 0.23
N ASP A 48 12.63 -8.87 0.58
CA ASP A 48 12.68 -10.16 -0.10
C ASP A 48 11.67 -11.16 0.51
N LEU A 49 11.66 -12.37 -0.06
CA LEU A 49 10.76 -13.43 0.41
C LEU A 49 10.99 -13.81 1.86
N ALA A 50 12.24 -13.92 2.27
CA ALA A 50 12.59 -14.36 3.63
C ALA A 50 12.11 -13.37 4.67
N GLU A 51 12.35 -12.08 4.46
CA GLU A 51 11.93 -11.04 5.39
C GLU A 51 10.41 -10.89 5.44
N SER A 52 9.73 -10.97 4.27
CA SER A 52 8.28 -10.95 4.22
C SER A 52 7.67 -12.12 4.98
N HIS A 53 8.22 -13.32 4.79
CA HIS A 53 7.80 -14.52 5.50
C HIS A 53 7.93 -14.36 7.02
N GLU A 54 9.08 -13.88 7.46
CA GLU A 54 9.34 -13.67 8.87
C GLU A 54 8.37 -12.66 9.50
N LEU A 55 8.15 -11.54 8.83
CA LEU A 55 7.24 -10.51 9.32
C LEU A 55 5.78 -10.99 9.32
N ASN A 56 5.37 -11.71 8.28
CA ASN A 56 4.01 -12.23 8.20
C ASN A 56 3.75 -13.26 9.29
N LEU A 57 4.72 -14.10 9.59
CA LEU A 57 4.63 -15.06 10.68
C LEU A 57 4.56 -14.35 12.03
N GLN A 58 5.43 -13.35 12.25
CA GLN A 58 5.51 -12.64 13.53
C GLN A 58 4.26 -11.82 13.83
N TYR A 59 3.73 -11.10 12.83
CA TYR A 59 2.65 -10.13 13.04
C TYR A 59 1.25 -10.63 12.67
N ARG A 60 1.14 -11.62 11.79
CA ARG A 60 -0.14 -12.14 11.34
C ARG A 60 -0.29 -13.65 11.58
N GLU A 61 0.71 -14.28 12.15
CA GLU A 61 0.73 -15.73 12.45
C GLU A 61 0.53 -16.60 11.21
N LYS A 62 0.97 -16.09 10.04
CA LYS A 62 0.90 -16.83 8.78
C LYS A 62 2.30 -17.23 8.34
N ASP A 63 2.52 -18.54 8.20
CA ASP A 63 3.83 -19.12 7.89
C ASP A 63 4.08 -19.12 6.38
N LYS A 64 4.11 -17.93 5.79
CA LYS A 64 4.38 -17.73 4.36
C LYS A 64 4.67 -16.26 4.07
N PRO A 65 5.36 -15.95 2.94
CA PRO A 65 5.48 -14.55 2.52
C PRO A 65 4.13 -14.00 2.06
N THR A 66 4.00 -12.67 2.08
CA THR A 66 2.81 -11.99 1.57
C THR A 66 3.23 -10.81 0.71
N ASN A 67 2.30 -10.25 -0.06
CA ASN A 67 2.58 -9.15 -0.98
C ASN A 67 2.78 -7.82 -0.24
N VAL A 68 1.90 -7.47 0.68
CA VAL A 68 2.00 -6.21 1.43
C VAL A 68 1.52 -6.40 2.86
N LEU A 69 2.25 -5.79 3.79
CA LEU A 69 1.88 -5.67 5.19
C LEU A 69 1.75 -4.19 5.54
N SER A 70 0.67 -3.84 6.21
CA SER A 70 0.41 -2.46 6.64
C SER A 70 0.54 -2.35 8.15
N PHE A 71 1.35 -1.39 8.60
CA PHE A 71 1.58 -1.11 10.01
C PHE A 71 1.13 0.31 10.32
N PRO A 72 -0.16 0.53 10.64
CA PRO A 72 -0.65 1.87 10.97
C PRO A 72 0.09 2.44 12.17
N SER A 73 0.29 3.76 12.16
CA SER A 73 0.87 4.45 13.29
C SER A 73 -0.14 4.47 14.45
N ASP A 74 0.31 4.07 15.63
CA ASP A 74 -0.54 4.02 16.83
C ASP A 74 -0.17 5.17 17.77
N ILE A 75 -0.30 6.40 17.28
CA ILE A 75 0.03 7.59 18.04
C ILE A 75 -1.25 8.20 18.60
N PRO A 76 -1.31 8.46 19.94
CA PRO A 76 -2.48 9.08 20.55
C PRO A 76 -2.80 10.45 19.92
N GLU A 77 -4.07 10.75 19.80
CA GLU A 77 -4.53 11.99 19.19
C GLU A 77 -3.95 13.23 19.86
N GLU A 78 -3.76 13.19 21.19
CA GLU A 78 -3.16 14.30 21.91
C GLU A 78 -1.74 14.60 21.48
N VAL A 79 -1.00 13.55 21.07
CA VAL A 79 0.38 13.67 20.57
C VAL A 79 0.38 14.16 19.13
N LEU A 80 -0.58 13.70 18.31
CA LEU A 80 -0.67 14.11 16.91
C LEU A 80 -0.78 15.62 16.77
N SER A 81 -1.51 16.28 17.66
CA SER A 81 -1.68 17.74 17.63
C SER A 81 -0.39 18.51 17.87
N LEU A 82 0.63 17.85 18.40
CA LEU A 82 1.95 18.44 18.68
C LEU A 82 2.95 18.23 17.56
N LEU A 83 2.61 17.42 16.55
CA LEU A 83 3.52 17.07 15.47
C LEU A 83 3.29 17.97 14.25
N ASP A 84 4.38 18.31 13.56
CA ASP A 84 4.33 19.10 12.33
C ASP A 84 3.72 18.32 11.17
N ALA A 85 3.88 17.00 11.19
CA ALA A 85 3.33 16.12 10.18
C ALA A 85 2.74 14.88 10.85
N GLU A 86 1.62 14.38 10.30
CA GLU A 86 0.95 13.19 10.84
C GLU A 86 1.63 11.91 10.36
N PRO A 87 2.16 11.07 11.26
CA PRO A 87 2.68 9.76 10.87
C PRO A 87 1.53 8.83 10.48
N LEU A 88 1.53 8.36 9.24
CA LEU A 88 0.50 7.42 8.78
C LEU A 88 0.86 5.98 9.13
N GLY A 89 2.13 5.65 9.11
CA GLY A 89 2.62 4.32 9.38
C GLY A 89 3.55 3.83 8.29
N ASP A 90 3.71 2.51 8.23
CA ASP A 90 4.65 1.86 7.32
C ASP A 90 3.98 0.78 6.48
N LEU A 91 4.41 0.67 5.23
CA LEU A 91 4.06 -0.44 4.35
C LEU A 91 5.31 -1.27 4.09
N VAL A 92 5.17 -2.59 4.18
CA VAL A 92 6.23 -3.53 3.81
C VAL A 92 5.75 -4.30 2.61
N ILE A 93 6.42 -4.12 1.47
CA ILE A 93 6.02 -4.71 0.19
C ILE A 93 7.07 -5.74 -0.23
N CYS A 94 6.63 -6.97 -0.50
CA CYS A 94 7.51 -8.03 -0.96
C CYS A 94 7.56 -7.99 -2.49
N THR A 95 8.60 -7.37 -3.04
CA THR A 95 8.73 -7.19 -4.49
C THR A 95 8.69 -8.51 -5.25
N PRO A 96 9.39 -9.60 -4.83
CA PRO A 96 9.27 -10.88 -5.52
C PRO A 96 7.86 -11.42 -5.62
N VAL A 97 7.05 -11.28 -4.56
CA VAL A 97 5.65 -11.73 -4.59
C VAL A 97 4.84 -10.85 -5.55
N VAL A 98 5.08 -9.53 -5.54
CA VAL A 98 4.39 -8.61 -6.45
C VAL A 98 4.64 -9.00 -7.91
N LEU A 99 5.89 -9.30 -8.26
CA LEU A 99 6.26 -9.69 -9.62
C LEU A 99 5.62 -11.02 -10.01
N GLN A 100 5.60 -11.98 -9.10
CA GLN A 100 4.99 -13.28 -9.33
C GLN A 100 3.47 -13.16 -9.54
N GLU A 101 2.80 -12.40 -8.67
CA GLU A 101 1.36 -12.19 -8.78
C GLU A 101 1.00 -11.45 -10.06
N ALA A 102 1.79 -10.45 -10.45
CA ALA A 102 1.57 -9.72 -11.69
C ALA A 102 1.59 -10.66 -12.88
N ALA A 103 2.58 -11.55 -12.94
CA ALA A 103 2.67 -12.54 -14.02
C ALA A 103 1.48 -13.50 -14.02
N GLU A 104 1.09 -14.00 -12.85
CA GLU A 104 -0.05 -14.92 -12.70
C GLU A 104 -1.39 -14.26 -13.10
N GLN A 105 -1.55 -12.99 -12.78
CA GLN A 105 -2.78 -12.25 -13.06
C GLN A 105 -2.77 -11.54 -14.40
N GLN A 106 -1.70 -11.70 -15.19
CA GLN A 106 -1.54 -11.06 -16.49
C GLN A 106 -1.62 -9.55 -16.42
N LYS A 107 -0.99 -8.99 -15.38
CA LYS A 107 -0.86 -7.55 -15.16
C LYS A 107 0.59 -7.14 -15.32
N THR A 108 0.82 -5.85 -15.60
CA THR A 108 2.19 -5.33 -15.55
C THR A 108 2.63 -5.24 -14.08
N PRO A 109 3.94 -5.40 -13.80
CA PRO A 109 4.46 -5.18 -12.45
C PRO A 109 4.10 -3.80 -11.90
N THR A 110 4.14 -2.76 -12.74
CA THR A 110 3.78 -1.40 -12.36
C THR A 110 2.33 -1.30 -11.88
N ASP A 111 1.39 -1.85 -12.65
CA ASP A 111 -0.02 -1.80 -12.30
C ASP A 111 -0.33 -2.56 -11.01
N HIS A 112 0.28 -3.74 -10.87
CA HIS A 112 0.05 -4.54 -9.66
C HIS A 112 0.66 -3.88 -8.42
N PHE A 113 1.86 -3.33 -8.54
CA PHE A 113 2.50 -2.59 -7.45
C PHE A 113 1.62 -1.39 -7.05
N THR A 114 1.11 -0.65 -8.04
CA THR A 114 0.21 0.50 -7.79
C THR A 114 -1.04 0.07 -7.04
N HIS A 115 -1.65 -1.04 -7.42
CA HIS A 115 -2.83 -1.58 -6.73
C HIS A 115 -2.50 -1.87 -5.26
N LEU A 116 -1.40 -2.55 -5.00
CA LEU A 116 -1.01 -2.90 -3.62
C LEU A 116 -0.65 -1.67 -2.80
N LEU A 117 -0.03 -0.67 -3.43
CA LEU A 117 0.29 0.59 -2.77
C LEU A 117 -0.98 1.31 -2.33
N VAL A 118 -1.96 1.46 -3.23
CA VAL A 118 -3.25 2.09 -2.91
C VAL A 118 -3.95 1.31 -1.79
N HIS A 119 -4.02 0.00 -1.91
CA HIS A 119 -4.62 -0.88 -0.91
C HIS A 119 -3.98 -0.68 0.46
N GLY A 120 -2.65 -0.69 0.51
CA GLY A 120 -1.91 -0.50 1.77
C GLY A 120 -2.14 0.87 2.39
N ILE A 121 -2.17 1.93 1.59
CA ILE A 121 -2.42 3.28 2.09
C ILE A 121 -3.82 3.37 2.69
N LEU A 122 -4.82 2.79 2.05
CA LEU A 122 -6.18 2.77 2.59
C LEU A 122 -6.23 2.05 3.94
N HIS A 123 -5.49 0.95 4.09
CA HIS A 123 -5.36 0.28 5.38
C HIS A 123 -4.74 1.20 6.44
N LEU A 124 -3.70 1.96 6.10
CA LEU A 124 -3.08 2.89 7.03
C LEU A 124 -4.07 3.96 7.50
N LEU A 125 -5.05 4.29 6.67
CA LEU A 125 -6.09 5.27 6.98
C LEU A 125 -7.28 4.67 7.74
N GLY A 126 -7.26 3.37 7.99
CA GLY A 126 -8.29 2.71 8.77
C GLY A 126 -9.33 1.93 7.98
N TYR A 127 -9.26 1.93 6.65
CA TYR A 127 -10.15 1.09 5.85
C TYR A 127 -9.75 -0.38 5.98
N ASP A 128 -10.73 -1.25 6.08
CA ASP A 128 -10.50 -2.68 6.26
C ASP A 128 -11.50 -3.48 5.43
N HIS A 129 -11.04 -4.55 4.80
CA HIS A 129 -11.88 -5.42 3.99
C HIS A 129 -12.24 -6.74 4.71
N GLU A 130 -11.73 -6.94 5.93
CA GLU A 130 -11.93 -8.18 6.69
C GLU A 130 -12.99 -8.07 7.78
N THR A 131 -13.45 -6.84 8.12
CA THR A 131 -14.39 -6.63 9.22
C THR A 131 -15.83 -6.96 8.86
N THR A 132 -16.34 -6.40 7.76
CA THR A 132 -17.69 -6.68 7.27
C THR A 132 -17.70 -6.68 5.74
N GLU A 133 -18.76 -7.25 5.16
CA GLU A 133 -18.96 -7.22 3.71
C GLU A 133 -19.13 -5.78 3.21
N ALA A 134 -19.82 -4.94 3.96
CA ALA A 134 -20.00 -3.53 3.62
C ALA A 134 -18.67 -2.78 3.61
N ASP A 135 -17.79 -3.05 4.57
CA ASP A 135 -16.46 -2.44 4.63
C ASP A 135 -15.59 -2.91 3.45
N ALA A 136 -15.69 -4.18 3.07
CA ALA A 136 -14.97 -4.71 1.94
C ALA A 136 -15.41 -4.03 0.63
N GLU A 137 -16.72 -3.86 0.44
CA GLU A 137 -17.28 -3.20 -0.74
C GLU A 137 -16.84 -1.72 -0.82
N GLU A 138 -16.85 -1.03 0.32
CA GLU A 138 -16.41 0.36 0.39
C GLU A 138 -14.94 0.49 -0.01
N MET A 139 -14.09 -0.36 0.55
CA MET A 139 -12.66 -0.34 0.25
C MET A 139 -12.38 -0.67 -1.21
N GLU A 140 -13.04 -1.69 -1.76
CA GLU A 140 -12.89 -2.05 -3.16
C GLU A 140 -13.34 -0.93 -4.10
N ALA A 141 -14.47 -0.28 -3.78
CA ALA A 141 -14.96 0.85 -4.57
C ALA A 141 -13.96 2.00 -4.58
N LEU A 142 -13.36 2.32 -3.43
CA LEU A 142 -12.32 3.35 -3.34
C LEU A 142 -11.09 2.98 -4.16
N GLU A 143 -10.64 1.73 -4.06
CA GLU A 143 -9.50 1.26 -4.85
C GLU A 143 -9.75 1.42 -6.35
N ILE A 144 -10.92 1.01 -6.82
CA ILE A 144 -11.29 1.11 -8.24
C ILE A 144 -11.26 2.56 -8.71
N GLU A 145 -11.86 3.46 -7.94
CA GLU A 145 -11.92 4.89 -8.29
C GLU A 145 -10.53 5.54 -8.31
N ILE A 146 -9.71 5.24 -7.31
CA ILE A 146 -8.35 5.79 -7.21
C ILE A 146 -7.48 5.25 -8.35
N LEU A 147 -7.54 3.94 -8.59
CA LEU A 147 -6.77 3.30 -9.65
C LEU A 147 -7.15 3.85 -11.02
N LYS A 148 -8.43 4.14 -11.24
CA LYS A 148 -8.88 4.76 -12.48
C LYS A 148 -8.22 6.12 -12.67
N LYS A 149 -8.11 6.93 -11.64
CA LYS A 149 -7.41 8.22 -11.69
C LYS A 149 -5.94 8.05 -12.03
N LEU A 150 -5.34 6.93 -11.64
CA LEU A 150 -3.94 6.62 -11.90
C LEU A 150 -3.71 5.88 -13.22
N GLY A 151 -4.76 5.67 -14.00
CA GLY A 151 -4.65 4.99 -15.29
C GLY A 151 -4.52 3.48 -15.19
N VAL A 152 -4.93 2.88 -14.06
CA VAL A 152 -4.88 1.45 -13.83
C VAL A 152 -6.28 0.84 -13.94
N ALA A 153 -6.39 -0.26 -14.68
CA ALA A 153 -7.66 -0.96 -14.87
C ALA A 153 -8.18 -1.54 -13.56
N ASN A 154 -9.50 -1.70 -13.45
CA ASN A 154 -10.12 -2.29 -12.28
C ASN A 154 -9.56 -3.70 -12.01
N PRO A 155 -8.87 -3.93 -10.87
CA PRO A 155 -8.26 -5.22 -10.59
C PRO A 155 -9.26 -6.33 -10.31
N TYR A 156 -10.52 -5.97 -10.04
CA TYR A 156 -11.58 -6.92 -9.71
C TYR A 156 -12.44 -7.32 -10.90
N GLN A 157 -12.17 -6.81 -12.09
CA GLN A 157 -12.90 -7.12 -13.33
C GLN A 157 -12.19 -8.12 -14.24
N ALA A 158 -11.06 -8.67 -13.81
CA ALA A 158 -10.25 -9.53 -14.65
C ALA A 158 -10.97 -10.79 -15.13
N ASP A 159 -12.00 -11.21 -14.44
CA ASP A 159 -12.74 -12.44 -14.71
C ASP A 159 -14.04 -12.23 -15.50
N GLU A 160 -14.33 -11.02 -15.92
CA GLU A 160 -15.55 -10.68 -16.66
C GLU A 160 -15.36 -10.76 -18.18
N ILE A 161 -14.93 -11.90 -18.65
CA ILE A 161 -14.78 -12.09 -20.09
C ILE A 161 -15.83 -13.06 -20.59
#